data_87da50bd10481f619f16e939a87ca454
#
_entry.id   87da50bd10481f619f16e939a87ca454
#
_cell.length_a   1.000
_cell.length_b   1.000
_cell.length_c   1.000
_cell.angle_alpha   90.00
_cell.angle_beta   90.00
_cell.angle_gamma   90.00
#
_symmetry.space_group_name_H-M   'P 1'
#
loop_
_entity.id
_entity.type
_entity.pdbx_description
1 polymer ?
#
loop_
_entity_poly.entity_id
_entity_poly.type
_entity_poly.pdbx_seq_one_letter_code
_entity_poly.pdbx_strand_id
1 'polypeptide(L)'
;TYSSEWFWSKILHGKRVAPKVFKAATSFTECCDYIPAVLCGDTRPERIVRSVCAAGHKAMYSDEWGGLPDKKFLAKLDPALAGLRDRLYTHAVPADRRAGGLDPAWAKRLGLKPGIAVAVGAFDAHMGAVSSGIREGVLSKILGTSTCDLMVMKAGRKLADIPGVCGIVNGSVLPGYYGIEAGQSAVGDIFLWFVNHLVPDSYGNTQEEKFKSLAAAAAKQKPGEHGLLALDWNNGNRCILTDARLSGLLLGQTLHTGAHEIYRALVEATAFGALTIIRRIQEYGVEIREIVNCGGLAVKNALLMQIYADITGCTMKVARSEQTCAVGAAIFGAVA
;
A
#
# COMPACT_ATOMS: atom_id res chain seq x y z
N THR A 1 12.88 7.58 -5.27
CA THR A 1 13.02 8.10 -3.89
C THR A 1 12.73 7.00 -2.88
N TYR A 2 13.52 6.93 -1.81
CA TYR A 2 13.35 5.93 -0.76
C TYR A 2 12.63 6.57 0.44
N SER A 3 11.51 5.98 0.87
CA SER A 3 10.67 6.54 1.93
C SER A 3 11.33 6.42 3.32
N SER A 4 11.05 7.41 4.19
CA SER A 4 11.40 7.36 5.62
C SER A 4 10.73 6.19 6.36
N GLU A 5 9.66 5.64 5.81
CA GLU A 5 8.88 4.53 6.39
C GLU A 5 9.48 3.15 6.08
N TRP A 6 10.47 3.06 5.20
CA TRP A 6 10.98 1.81 4.70
C TRP A 6 12.18 1.28 5.50
N PHE A 7 12.54 0.03 5.26
CA PHE A 7 13.44 -0.80 6.03
C PHE A 7 14.74 -0.08 6.48
N TRP A 8 15.54 0.43 5.53
CA TRP A 8 16.82 1.06 5.85
C TRP A 8 16.66 2.38 6.61
N SER A 9 15.64 3.16 6.26
CA SER A 9 15.34 4.43 6.94
C SER A 9 14.90 4.19 8.38
N LYS A 10 14.04 3.19 8.62
CA LYS A 10 13.60 2.83 9.99
C LYS A 10 14.74 2.29 10.83
N ILE A 11 15.62 1.46 10.27
CA ILE A 11 16.82 0.98 10.98
C ILE A 11 17.73 2.15 11.35
N LEU A 12 17.98 3.07 10.42
CA LEU A 12 18.79 4.25 10.67
C LEU A 12 18.16 5.17 11.72
N HIS A 13 16.83 5.35 11.68
CA HIS A 13 16.10 6.07 12.71
C HIS A 13 16.26 5.37 14.07
N GLY A 14 16.04 4.06 14.14
CA GLY A 14 16.24 3.26 15.36
C GLY A 14 17.65 3.39 15.93
N LYS A 15 18.67 3.39 15.08
CA LYS A 15 20.07 3.68 15.50
C LYS A 15 20.19 5.04 16.18
N ARG A 16 19.51 6.08 15.65
CA ARG A 16 19.59 7.46 16.17
C ARG A 16 18.85 7.65 17.48
N VAL A 17 17.62 7.12 17.58
CA VAL A 17 16.73 7.33 18.74
C VAL A 17 16.91 6.28 19.84
N ALA A 18 17.37 5.10 19.49
CA ALA A 18 17.57 3.95 20.43
C ALA A 18 18.89 3.22 20.17
N PRO A 19 20.07 3.91 20.30
CA PRO A 19 21.36 3.32 19.93
C PRO A 19 21.73 2.08 20.70
N LYS A 20 21.30 1.95 21.95
CA LYS A 20 21.50 0.73 22.76
C LYS A 20 20.76 -0.48 22.16
N VAL A 21 19.52 -0.28 21.69
CA VAL A 21 18.73 -1.34 21.04
C VAL A 21 19.39 -1.74 19.70
N PHE A 22 19.77 -0.75 18.89
CA PHE A 22 20.46 -1.01 17.63
C PHE A 22 21.76 -1.82 17.84
N LYS A 23 22.55 -1.45 18.86
CA LYS A 23 23.80 -2.16 19.19
C LYS A 23 23.57 -3.61 19.66
N ALA A 24 22.48 -3.85 20.41
CA ALA A 24 22.13 -5.18 20.91
C ALA A 24 21.47 -6.06 19.83
N ALA A 25 20.89 -5.48 18.78
CA ALA A 25 20.22 -6.21 17.72
C ALA A 25 21.22 -7.03 16.89
N THR A 26 20.96 -8.32 16.76
CA THR A 26 21.76 -9.23 15.91
C THR A 26 21.33 -9.14 14.45
N SER A 27 20.04 -8.90 14.17
CA SER A 27 19.46 -8.75 12.83
C SER A 27 18.22 -7.89 12.88
N PHE A 28 17.62 -7.63 11.72
CA PHE A 28 16.34 -6.95 11.56
C PHE A 28 15.43 -7.75 10.63
N THR A 29 14.14 -7.75 10.92
CA THR A 29 13.17 -8.48 10.12
C THR A 29 11.86 -7.69 9.99
N GLU A 30 11.20 -7.84 8.87
CA GLU A 30 9.84 -7.30 8.68
C GLU A 30 8.82 -8.16 9.44
N CYS A 31 7.72 -7.54 9.87
CA CYS A 31 6.68 -8.22 10.64
C CYS A 31 6.06 -9.39 9.85
N CYS A 32 5.88 -9.22 8.54
CA CYS A 32 5.33 -10.26 7.66
C CYS A 32 6.24 -11.49 7.55
N ASP A 33 7.55 -11.37 7.80
CA ASP A 33 8.49 -12.50 7.85
C ASP A 33 8.54 -13.11 9.25
N TYR A 34 8.44 -12.25 10.28
CA TYR A 34 8.58 -12.69 11.68
C TYR A 34 7.37 -13.52 12.15
N ILE A 35 6.15 -13.12 11.78
CA ILE A 35 4.95 -13.87 12.20
C ILE A 35 4.93 -15.31 11.70
N PRO A 36 5.20 -15.62 10.41
CA PRO A 36 5.39 -17.01 9.98
C PRO A 36 6.47 -17.77 10.74
N ALA A 37 7.61 -17.13 11.04
CA ALA A 37 8.67 -17.73 11.81
C ALA A 37 8.23 -18.11 13.25
N VAL A 38 7.47 -17.22 13.92
CA VAL A 38 6.85 -17.51 15.23
C VAL A 38 5.89 -18.69 15.14
N LEU A 39 5.06 -18.75 14.11
CA LEU A 39 4.11 -19.85 13.90
C LEU A 39 4.83 -21.17 13.60
N CYS A 40 6.02 -21.11 13.00
CA CYS A 40 6.86 -22.28 12.75
C CYS A 40 7.75 -22.70 13.96
N GLY A 41 7.77 -21.89 15.04
CA GLY A 41 8.54 -22.18 16.25
C GLY A 41 10.05 -21.91 16.14
N ASP A 42 10.51 -21.22 15.08
CA ASP A 42 11.94 -20.91 14.91
C ASP A 42 12.13 -19.46 14.45
N THR A 43 12.50 -18.60 15.40
CA THR A 43 12.69 -17.15 15.17
C THR A 43 14.17 -16.75 15.07
N ARG A 44 15.09 -17.71 14.93
CA ARG A 44 16.51 -17.41 14.72
C ARG A 44 16.68 -16.65 13.40
N PRO A 45 17.39 -15.52 13.37
CA PRO A 45 17.47 -14.64 12.19
C PRO A 45 17.87 -15.35 10.89
N GLU A 46 18.79 -16.33 10.98
CA GLU A 46 19.29 -17.12 9.86
C GLU A 46 18.31 -18.19 9.37
N ARG A 47 17.26 -18.47 10.13
CA ARG A 47 16.20 -19.44 9.79
C ARG A 47 14.92 -18.80 9.27
N ILE A 48 14.76 -17.51 9.45
CA ILE A 48 13.57 -16.80 9.00
C ILE A 48 13.55 -16.76 7.47
N VAL A 49 12.54 -17.38 6.87
CA VAL A 49 12.28 -17.26 5.43
C VAL A 49 11.81 -15.85 5.11
N ARG A 50 12.46 -15.21 4.15
CA ARG A 50 12.21 -13.81 3.80
C ARG A 50 11.31 -13.68 2.60
N SER A 51 10.32 -12.79 2.70
CA SER A 51 9.38 -12.48 1.64
C SER A 51 10.00 -11.57 0.59
N VAL A 52 9.90 -11.94 -0.68
CA VAL A 52 10.30 -11.06 -1.79
C VAL A 52 9.44 -9.79 -1.83
N CYS A 53 8.20 -9.86 -1.34
CA CYS A 53 7.33 -8.69 -1.21
C CYS A 53 7.97 -7.62 -0.31
N ALA A 54 8.31 -7.97 0.92
CA ALA A 54 8.94 -7.05 1.87
C ALA A 54 10.36 -6.67 1.44
N ALA A 55 11.15 -7.66 1.01
CA ALA A 55 12.53 -7.46 0.59
C ALA A 55 12.63 -6.47 -0.60
N GLY A 56 11.83 -6.65 -1.64
CA GLY A 56 11.85 -5.82 -2.84
C GLY A 56 11.29 -4.43 -2.60
N HIS A 57 10.07 -4.34 -2.07
CA HIS A 57 9.40 -3.05 -1.91
C HIS A 57 9.98 -2.18 -0.79
N LYS A 58 10.57 -2.77 0.26
CA LYS A 58 11.04 -1.98 1.42
C LYS A 58 12.56 -2.02 1.64
N ALA A 59 13.24 -3.12 1.27
CA ALA A 59 14.67 -3.27 1.52
C ALA A 59 15.55 -3.14 0.26
N MET A 60 14.98 -2.74 -0.87
CA MET A 60 15.67 -2.62 -2.16
C MET A 60 16.36 -3.93 -2.57
N TYR A 61 15.70 -5.05 -2.36
CA TYR A 61 16.18 -6.35 -2.82
C TYR A 61 15.84 -6.53 -4.30
N SER A 62 16.81 -7.02 -5.06
CA SER A 62 16.58 -7.52 -6.43
C SER A 62 17.55 -8.63 -6.75
N ASP A 63 17.06 -9.66 -7.43
CA ASP A 63 17.90 -10.75 -7.95
C ASP A 63 18.87 -10.24 -9.02
N GLU A 64 18.53 -9.18 -9.74
CA GLU A 64 19.35 -8.58 -10.81
C GLU A 64 20.70 -8.06 -10.32
N TRP A 65 20.79 -7.62 -9.07
CA TRP A 65 22.04 -7.19 -8.44
C TRP A 65 22.50 -8.08 -7.27
N GLY A 66 21.96 -9.30 -7.20
CA GLY A 66 22.40 -10.33 -6.26
C GLY A 66 21.88 -10.13 -4.83
N GLY A 67 20.70 -9.55 -4.67
CA GLY A 67 20.00 -9.46 -3.38
C GLY A 67 19.85 -8.05 -2.83
N LEU A 68 20.12 -7.85 -1.54
CA LEU A 68 20.10 -6.54 -0.88
C LEU A 68 21.22 -5.62 -1.40
N PRO A 69 21.07 -4.28 -1.27
CA PRO A 69 22.09 -3.31 -1.68
C PRO A 69 23.47 -3.63 -1.15
N ASP A 70 24.49 -3.31 -1.93
CA ASP A 70 25.87 -3.59 -1.55
C ASP A 70 26.36 -2.70 -0.39
N LYS A 71 27.46 -3.13 0.24
CA LYS A 71 28.05 -2.43 1.40
C LYS A 71 28.51 -1.02 1.06
N LYS A 72 29.00 -0.78 -0.18
CA LYS A 72 29.51 0.54 -0.60
C LYS A 72 28.35 1.53 -0.70
N PHE A 73 27.21 1.08 -1.24
CA PHE A 73 26.00 1.89 -1.27
C PHE A 73 25.51 2.21 0.14
N LEU A 74 25.37 1.21 0.99
CA LEU A 74 24.89 1.37 2.38
C LEU A 74 25.83 2.22 3.23
N ALA A 75 27.15 2.11 3.02
CA ALA A 75 28.13 2.93 3.73
C ALA A 75 28.01 4.43 3.42
N LYS A 76 27.51 4.80 2.23
CA LYS A 76 27.22 6.21 1.91
C LYS A 76 26.09 6.79 2.73
N LEU A 77 25.15 5.97 3.18
CA LEU A 77 24.07 6.36 4.08
C LEU A 77 24.55 6.39 5.54
N ASP A 78 25.16 5.32 5.98
CA ASP A 78 25.77 5.20 7.33
C ASP A 78 26.70 3.96 7.35
N PRO A 79 27.95 4.09 7.84
CA PRO A 79 28.88 2.96 7.92
C PRO A 79 28.36 1.74 8.71
N ALA A 80 27.49 1.96 9.71
CA ALA A 80 26.91 0.89 10.50
C ALA A 80 25.94 0.00 9.68
N LEU A 81 25.29 0.54 8.63
CA LEU A 81 24.43 -0.21 7.74
C LEU A 81 25.23 -1.18 6.86
N ALA A 82 26.46 -0.81 6.47
CA ALA A 82 27.35 -1.69 5.73
C ALA A 82 27.72 -2.94 6.56
N GLY A 83 28.04 -2.74 7.86
CA GLY A 83 28.29 -3.86 8.77
C GLY A 83 27.07 -4.73 9.07
N LEU A 84 25.88 -4.11 9.09
CA LEU A 84 24.62 -4.82 9.27
C LEU A 84 24.32 -5.75 8.09
N ARG A 85 24.68 -5.34 6.86
CA ARG A 85 24.41 -6.09 5.61
C ARG A 85 24.81 -7.57 5.71
N ASP A 86 25.91 -7.90 6.40
CA ASP A 86 26.40 -9.28 6.56
C ASP A 86 25.57 -10.13 7.52
N ARG A 87 24.72 -9.49 8.33
CA ARG A 87 23.85 -10.14 9.31
C ARG A 87 22.42 -10.27 8.83
N LEU A 88 22.17 -9.87 7.59
CA LEU A 88 20.88 -9.97 6.93
C LEU A 88 20.86 -11.14 5.95
N TYR A 89 19.73 -11.33 5.30
CA TYR A 89 19.50 -12.42 4.36
C TYR A 89 20.12 -12.15 2.99
N THR A 90 20.31 -13.21 2.23
CA THR A 90 20.79 -13.20 0.84
C THR A 90 19.68 -13.56 -0.16
N HIS A 91 18.65 -14.27 0.29
CA HIS A 91 17.57 -14.78 -0.55
C HIS A 91 16.22 -14.39 0.02
N ALA A 92 15.27 -14.11 -0.88
CA ALA A 92 13.87 -13.90 -0.57
C ALA A 92 13.01 -14.72 -1.54
N VAL A 93 11.83 -15.13 -1.11
CA VAL A 93 10.96 -16.02 -1.89
C VAL A 93 9.52 -15.45 -1.94
N PRO A 94 8.73 -15.78 -2.98
CA PRO A 94 7.35 -15.33 -3.08
C PRO A 94 6.42 -16.02 -2.07
N ALA A 95 5.24 -15.45 -1.87
CA ALA A 95 4.32 -15.85 -0.81
C ALA A 95 3.62 -17.20 -1.05
N ASP A 96 3.70 -17.76 -2.26
CA ASP A 96 3.21 -19.12 -2.59
C ASP A 96 4.11 -20.24 -2.03
N ARG A 97 5.21 -19.89 -1.39
CA ARG A 97 6.16 -20.84 -0.83
C ARG A 97 5.90 -21.09 0.64
N ARG A 98 6.25 -22.30 1.07
CA ARG A 98 6.17 -22.71 2.46
C ARG A 98 7.31 -22.08 3.28
N ALA A 99 6.98 -21.33 4.32
CA ALA A 99 7.94 -20.84 5.31
C ALA A 99 8.34 -21.94 6.28
N GLY A 100 7.43 -22.87 6.58
CA GLY A 100 7.67 -23.99 7.47
C GLY A 100 6.39 -24.75 7.79
N GLY A 101 6.45 -25.62 8.80
CA GLY A 101 5.28 -26.29 9.36
C GLY A 101 4.85 -25.65 10.67
N LEU A 102 3.55 -25.63 10.93
CA LEU A 102 2.98 -25.10 12.18
C LEU A 102 3.55 -25.83 13.39
N ASP A 103 4.14 -25.10 14.31
CA ASP A 103 4.70 -25.61 15.56
C ASP A 103 3.63 -26.28 16.41
N PRO A 104 3.95 -27.40 17.13
CA PRO A 104 2.97 -28.13 17.94
C PRO A 104 2.29 -27.29 19.03
N ALA A 105 2.98 -26.33 19.66
CA ALA A 105 2.41 -25.48 20.68
C ALA A 105 1.39 -24.51 20.08
N TRP A 106 1.71 -23.92 18.90
CA TRP A 106 0.77 -23.10 18.17
C TRP A 106 -0.41 -23.90 17.61
N ALA A 107 -0.15 -25.09 17.08
CA ALA A 107 -1.21 -25.99 16.61
C ALA A 107 -2.23 -26.30 17.71
N LYS A 108 -1.77 -26.61 18.92
CA LYS A 108 -2.61 -26.81 20.09
C LYS A 108 -3.46 -25.55 20.43
N ARG A 109 -2.84 -24.38 20.43
CA ARG A 109 -3.53 -23.10 20.72
C ARG A 109 -4.60 -22.73 19.70
N LEU A 110 -4.36 -23.07 18.43
CA LEU A 110 -5.24 -22.73 17.31
C LEU A 110 -6.28 -23.83 17.01
N GLY A 111 -6.19 -25.00 17.65
CA GLY A 111 -7.04 -26.15 17.35
C GLY A 111 -6.76 -26.79 16.01
N LEU A 112 -5.50 -26.67 15.52
CA LEU A 112 -5.06 -27.16 14.22
C LEU A 112 -4.12 -28.37 14.36
N LYS A 113 -3.81 -29.05 13.25
CA LYS A 113 -2.83 -30.14 13.23
C LYS A 113 -1.41 -29.58 13.18
N PRO A 114 -0.45 -30.13 13.96
CA PRO A 114 0.97 -29.79 13.85
C PRO A 114 1.49 -30.07 12.43
N GLY A 115 2.43 -29.25 11.97
CA GLY A 115 3.06 -29.43 10.67
C GLY A 115 2.25 -28.96 9.45
N ILE A 116 1.04 -28.42 9.63
CA ILE A 116 0.31 -27.74 8.56
C ILE A 116 1.22 -26.68 7.95
N ALA A 117 1.20 -26.52 6.62
CA ALA A 117 2.00 -25.53 5.92
C ALA A 117 1.69 -24.12 6.43
N VAL A 118 2.74 -23.37 6.75
CA VAL A 118 2.70 -21.93 7.00
C VAL A 118 3.32 -21.26 5.77
N ALA A 119 2.55 -20.46 5.06
CA ALA A 119 3.03 -19.73 3.89
C ALA A 119 4.01 -18.61 4.27
N VAL A 120 4.86 -18.21 3.34
CA VAL A 120 5.65 -16.99 3.44
C VAL A 120 4.71 -15.79 3.48
N GLY A 121 5.02 -14.81 4.33
CA GLY A 121 4.20 -13.62 4.48
C GLY A 121 4.32 -12.66 3.30
N ALA A 122 3.40 -11.72 3.23
CA ALA A 122 3.49 -10.54 2.38
C ALA A 122 2.78 -9.37 3.07
N PHE A 123 2.81 -8.18 2.46
CA PHE A 123 2.07 -7.04 2.98
C PHE A 123 0.55 -7.25 2.80
N ASP A 124 -0.22 -6.66 3.70
CA ASP A 124 -1.67 -6.73 3.74
C ASP A 124 -2.31 -6.32 2.41
N ALA A 125 -1.87 -5.21 1.84
CA ALA A 125 -2.36 -4.73 0.55
C ALA A 125 -2.09 -5.72 -0.59
N HIS A 126 -0.92 -6.38 -0.60
CA HIS A 126 -0.58 -7.40 -1.59
C HIS A 126 -1.46 -8.64 -1.45
N MET A 127 -1.73 -9.07 -0.22
CA MET A 127 -2.71 -10.13 0.06
C MET A 127 -4.11 -9.71 -0.39
N GLY A 128 -4.51 -8.45 -0.12
CA GLY A 128 -5.77 -7.89 -0.58
C GLY A 128 -5.92 -7.90 -2.10
N ALA A 129 -4.85 -7.60 -2.82
CA ALA A 129 -4.84 -7.66 -4.29
C ALA A 129 -5.06 -9.09 -4.82
N VAL A 130 -4.45 -10.09 -4.19
CA VAL A 130 -4.66 -11.50 -4.57
C VAL A 130 -6.12 -11.90 -4.41
N SER A 131 -6.75 -11.58 -3.27
CA SER A 131 -8.15 -11.88 -3.02
C SER A 131 -9.13 -11.15 -3.94
N SER A 132 -8.73 -9.99 -4.46
CA SER A 132 -9.51 -9.21 -5.42
C SER A 132 -9.45 -9.75 -6.84
N GLY A 133 -8.69 -10.84 -7.06
CA GLY A 133 -8.54 -11.46 -8.39
C GLY A 133 -7.61 -10.69 -9.30
N ILE A 134 -6.52 -10.14 -8.76
CA ILE A 134 -5.52 -9.39 -9.52
C ILE A 134 -4.97 -10.20 -10.70
N ARG A 135 -4.87 -9.57 -11.85
CA ARG A 135 -4.33 -10.09 -13.11
C ARG A 135 -3.91 -8.95 -14.02
N GLU A 136 -3.26 -9.24 -15.12
CA GLU A 136 -2.94 -8.20 -16.11
C GLU A 136 -4.20 -7.44 -16.55
N GLY A 137 -4.11 -6.13 -16.63
CA GLY A 137 -5.21 -5.21 -16.95
C GLY A 137 -6.10 -4.84 -15.76
N VAL A 138 -5.84 -5.36 -14.57
CA VAL A 138 -6.56 -5.04 -13.34
C VAL A 138 -5.65 -4.23 -12.41
N LEU A 139 -6.16 -3.08 -11.99
CA LEU A 139 -5.61 -2.34 -10.86
C LEU A 139 -6.39 -2.72 -9.59
N SER A 140 -5.74 -3.35 -8.62
CA SER A 140 -6.30 -3.55 -7.28
C SER A 140 -6.00 -2.33 -6.43
N LYS A 141 -7.04 -1.59 -6.03
CA LYS A 141 -6.93 -0.37 -5.25
C LYS A 141 -7.42 -0.60 -3.83
N ILE A 142 -6.49 -0.61 -2.88
CA ILE A 142 -6.84 -0.68 -1.47
C ILE A 142 -7.11 0.74 -1.00
N LEU A 143 -8.39 1.05 -0.78
CA LEU A 143 -8.90 2.40 -0.52
C LEU A 143 -9.25 2.55 0.97
N GLY A 144 -8.36 3.20 1.70
CA GLY A 144 -8.48 3.46 3.14
C GLY A 144 -8.09 4.89 3.52
N THR A 145 -7.34 5.05 4.60
CA THR A 145 -6.72 6.33 5.02
C THR A 145 -5.83 6.93 3.93
N SER A 146 -5.03 6.08 3.32
CA SER A 146 -4.28 6.31 2.07
C SER A 146 -4.71 5.30 1.02
N THR A 147 -4.03 5.23 -0.14
CA THR A 147 -4.23 4.13 -1.07
C THR A 147 -2.97 3.32 -1.29
N CYS A 148 -3.16 2.03 -1.55
CA CYS A 148 -2.15 1.19 -2.15
C CYS A 148 -2.73 0.62 -3.45
N ASP A 149 -2.09 0.96 -4.55
CA ASP A 149 -2.50 0.63 -5.90
C ASP A 149 -1.56 -0.44 -6.44
N LEU A 150 -2.07 -1.63 -6.70
CA LEU A 150 -1.30 -2.79 -7.10
C LEU A 150 -1.72 -3.28 -8.49
N MET A 151 -0.73 -3.55 -9.31
CA MET A 151 -0.89 -4.13 -10.64
C MET A 151 0.13 -5.24 -10.83
N VAL A 152 -0.13 -6.11 -11.79
CA VAL A 152 0.81 -7.16 -12.19
C VAL A 152 1.03 -7.17 -13.69
N MET A 153 2.26 -7.46 -14.09
CA MET A 153 2.65 -7.70 -15.46
C MET A 153 3.50 -8.97 -15.54
N LYS A 154 3.22 -9.85 -16.50
CA LYS A 154 3.92 -11.14 -16.64
C LYS A 154 5.43 -10.93 -16.74
N ALA A 155 6.19 -11.64 -15.91
CA ALA A 155 7.64 -11.63 -15.94
C ALA A 155 8.15 -12.12 -17.31
N GLY A 156 9.30 -11.59 -17.76
CA GLY A 156 9.84 -11.87 -19.09
C GLY A 156 9.45 -10.83 -20.16
N ARG A 157 8.47 -9.96 -19.91
CA ARG A 157 8.30 -8.74 -20.67
C ARG A 157 9.28 -7.68 -20.18
N LYS A 158 9.86 -6.91 -21.10
CA LYS A 158 10.71 -5.78 -20.71
C LYS A 158 9.84 -4.67 -20.10
N LEU A 159 10.01 -4.43 -18.81
CA LEU A 159 9.42 -3.32 -18.10
C LEU A 159 10.54 -2.38 -17.65
N ALA A 160 10.48 -1.14 -18.09
CA ALA A 160 11.40 -0.11 -17.60
C ALA A 160 10.96 0.36 -16.21
N ASP A 161 11.90 0.92 -15.46
CA ASP A 161 11.55 1.64 -14.23
C ASP A 161 10.55 2.75 -14.52
N ILE A 162 9.49 2.82 -13.74
CA ILE A 162 8.45 3.84 -13.86
C ILE A 162 8.73 4.94 -12.83
N PRO A 163 9.18 6.13 -13.25
CA PRO A 163 9.48 7.21 -12.32
C PRO A 163 8.23 7.62 -11.53
N GLY A 164 8.40 7.70 -10.21
CA GLY A 164 7.34 8.15 -9.31
C GLY A 164 6.43 7.06 -8.77
N VAL A 165 6.60 5.78 -9.12
CA VAL A 165 5.93 4.67 -8.43
C VAL A 165 6.73 4.20 -7.21
N CYS A 166 6.09 3.47 -6.31
CA CYS A 166 6.73 2.99 -5.07
C CYS A 166 7.74 1.87 -5.34
N GLY A 167 7.47 1.00 -6.30
CA GLY A 167 8.38 -0.09 -6.66
C GLY A 167 7.81 -1.05 -7.70
N ILE A 168 8.73 -1.75 -8.35
CA ILE A 168 8.45 -2.84 -9.30
C ILE A 168 9.27 -4.03 -8.84
N VAL A 169 8.61 -5.11 -8.42
CA VAL A 169 9.28 -6.26 -7.80
C VAL A 169 8.75 -7.57 -8.37
N ASN A 170 9.66 -8.39 -8.90
CA ASN A 170 9.28 -9.70 -9.43
C ASN A 170 8.82 -10.63 -8.31
N GLY A 171 7.65 -11.25 -8.47
CA GLY A 171 7.08 -12.21 -7.52
C GLY A 171 6.47 -11.62 -6.25
N SER A 172 6.39 -10.28 -6.10
CA SER A 172 5.91 -9.66 -4.86
C SER A 172 4.41 -9.80 -4.63
N VAL A 173 3.61 -9.89 -5.68
CA VAL A 173 2.15 -10.05 -5.62
C VAL A 173 1.75 -11.45 -6.08
N LEU A 174 2.17 -11.83 -7.29
CA LEU A 174 1.94 -13.15 -7.86
C LEU A 174 3.27 -13.73 -8.36
N PRO A 175 3.53 -15.03 -8.12
CA PRO A 175 4.68 -15.71 -8.70
C PRO A 175 4.69 -15.62 -10.23
N GLY A 176 5.84 -15.31 -10.81
CA GLY A 176 5.99 -15.17 -12.26
C GLY A 176 5.47 -13.86 -12.86
N TYR A 177 5.14 -12.88 -12.01
CA TYR A 177 4.74 -11.54 -12.42
C TYR A 177 5.56 -10.48 -11.71
N TYR A 178 5.85 -9.38 -12.39
CA TYR A 178 6.23 -8.13 -11.72
C TYR A 178 5.02 -7.60 -10.96
N GLY A 179 5.17 -7.33 -9.68
CA GLY A 179 4.22 -6.55 -8.88
C GLY A 179 4.62 -5.07 -8.92
N ILE A 180 3.70 -4.22 -9.32
CA ILE A 180 3.88 -2.76 -9.41
C ILE A 180 3.08 -2.14 -8.28
N GLU A 181 3.75 -1.38 -7.41
CA GLU A 181 3.14 -0.67 -6.27
C GLU A 181 3.17 0.83 -6.50
N ALA A 182 2.01 1.47 -6.38
CA ALA A 182 1.83 2.91 -6.36
C ALA A 182 0.82 3.29 -5.27
N GLY A 183 0.46 4.56 -5.13
CA GLY A 183 -0.63 4.98 -4.25
C GLY A 183 -0.51 6.42 -3.77
N GLN A 184 -1.62 6.93 -3.24
CA GLN A 184 -1.75 8.28 -2.71
C GLN A 184 -1.44 8.29 -1.21
N SER A 185 -0.76 9.34 -0.75
CA SER A 185 -0.33 9.49 0.66
C SER A 185 -1.49 9.66 1.63
N ALA A 186 -2.61 10.23 1.16
CA ALA A 186 -3.83 10.41 1.91
C ALA A 186 -5.03 10.40 0.95
N VAL A 187 -6.12 9.80 1.36
CA VAL A 187 -7.44 9.86 0.73
C VAL A 187 -8.51 9.94 1.82
N GLY A 188 -8.79 8.86 2.54
CA GLY A 188 -9.74 8.88 3.64
C GLY A 188 -9.35 9.84 4.75
N ASP A 189 -8.04 10.01 5.00
CA ASP A 189 -7.53 10.95 5.99
C ASP A 189 -7.83 12.40 5.62
N ILE A 190 -7.86 12.77 4.31
CA ILE A 190 -8.26 14.11 3.87
C ILE A 190 -9.71 14.36 4.23
N PHE A 191 -10.58 13.40 3.97
CA PHE A 191 -12.01 13.53 4.28
C PHE A 191 -12.26 13.57 5.78
N LEU A 192 -11.54 12.71 6.53
CA LEU A 192 -11.63 12.67 7.98
C LEU A 192 -11.14 13.97 8.62
N TRP A 193 -10.01 14.49 8.18
CA TRP A 193 -9.49 15.78 8.60
C TRP A 193 -10.50 16.89 8.31
N PHE A 194 -11.08 16.93 7.10
CA PHE A 194 -12.07 17.94 6.73
C PHE A 194 -13.30 17.89 7.63
N VAL A 195 -13.85 16.69 7.85
CA VAL A 195 -15.04 16.50 8.69
C VAL A 195 -14.78 16.90 10.14
N ASN A 196 -13.62 16.57 10.68
CA ASN A 196 -13.30 16.83 12.08
C ASN A 196 -12.98 18.31 12.38
N HIS A 197 -12.48 19.05 11.39
CA HIS A 197 -11.93 20.39 11.67
C HIS A 197 -12.69 21.53 10.97
N LEU A 198 -13.39 21.25 9.87
CA LEU A 198 -13.93 22.30 9.00
C LEU A 198 -15.42 22.18 8.71
N VAL A 199 -16.07 21.08 9.10
CA VAL A 199 -17.50 20.87 8.82
C VAL A 199 -18.37 21.31 10.00
N PRO A 200 -19.28 22.28 9.80
CA PRO A 200 -20.20 22.76 10.85
C PRO A 200 -21.14 21.65 11.38
N ASP A 201 -21.63 21.83 12.61
CA ASP A 201 -22.57 20.89 13.23
C ASP A 201 -23.96 20.90 12.55
N SER A 202 -24.26 21.90 11.70
CA SER A 202 -25.46 21.88 10.86
C SER A 202 -25.51 20.70 9.87
N TYR A 203 -24.38 20.03 9.63
CA TYR A 203 -24.30 18.80 8.82
C TYR A 203 -24.50 17.51 9.64
N GLY A 204 -24.53 17.58 10.96
CA GLY A 204 -24.71 16.46 11.88
C GLY A 204 -23.90 16.62 13.15
N ASN A 205 -24.31 15.91 14.23
CA ASN A 205 -23.65 15.95 15.51
C ASN A 205 -22.55 14.87 15.65
N THR A 206 -22.61 13.84 14.81
CA THR A 206 -21.63 12.78 14.77
C THR A 206 -20.86 12.80 13.44
N GLN A 207 -19.67 12.21 13.45
CA GLN A 207 -18.85 12.06 12.26
C GLN A 207 -19.60 11.33 11.13
N GLU A 208 -20.33 10.29 11.46
CA GLU A 208 -21.12 9.50 10.51
C GLU A 208 -22.24 10.33 9.87
N GLU A 209 -22.98 11.10 10.69
CA GLU A 209 -24.02 12.02 10.20
C GLU A 209 -23.45 13.09 9.27
N LYS A 210 -22.30 13.69 9.63
CA LYS A 210 -21.61 14.68 8.79
C LYS A 210 -21.21 14.08 7.44
N PHE A 211 -20.60 12.91 7.41
CA PHE A 211 -20.27 12.24 6.15
C PHE A 211 -21.49 11.93 5.30
N LYS A 212 -22.57 11.43 5.90
CA LYS A 212 -23.82 11.12 5.19
C LYS A 212 -24.45 12.38 4.60
N SER A 213 -24.52 13.46 5.36
CA SER A 213 -25.09 14.73 4.91
C SER A 213 -24.26 15.38 3.80
N LEU A 214 -22.94 15.39 3.96
CA LEU A 214 -22.02 15.91 2.94
C LEU A 214 -22.13 15.12 1.61
N ALA A 215 -22.09 13.80 1.68
CA ALA A 215 -22.20 12.95 0.50
C ALA A 215 -23.55 13.14 -0.21
N ALA A 216 -24.66 13.22 0.55
CA ALA A 216 -25.99 13.44 -0.02
C ALA A 216 -26.14 14.82 -0.67
N ALA A 217 -25.55 15.87 -0.10
CA ALA A 217 -25.58 17.22 -0.67
C ALA A 217 -24.65 17.32 -1.90
N ALA A 218 -23.44 16.78 -1.80
CA ALA A 218 -22.46 16.76 -2.89
C ALA A 218 -22.95 15.96 -4.12
N ALA A 219 -23.72 14.89 -3.90
CA ALA A 219 -24.28 14.07 -4.97
C ALA A 219 -25.30 14.82 -5.87
N LYS A 220 -25.89 15.91 -5.37
CA LYS A 220 -26.83 16.74 -6.13
C LYS A 220 -26.15 17.71 -7.09
N GLN A 221 -24.85 17.94 -6.93
CA GLN A 221 -24.07 18.86 -7.75
C GLN A 221 -23.64 18.18 -9.05
N LYS A 222 -23.59 18.96 -10.13
CA LYS A 222 -22.98 18.53 -11.39
C LYS A 222 -21.45 18.63 -11.30
N PRO A 223 -20.70 17.85 -12.11
CA PRO A 223 -19.25 18.00 -12.21
C PRO A 223 -18.84 19.46 -12.51
N GLY A 224 -17.92 20.01 -11.72
CA GLY A 224 -17.40 21.37 -11.87
C GLY A 224 -18.37 22.51 -11.49
N GLU A 225 -19.61 22.23 -11.08
CA GLU A 225 -20.63 23.26 -10.75
C GLU A 225 -20.18 24.18 -9.60
N HIS A 226 -19.46 23.64 -8.63
CA HIS A 226 -18.95 24.37 -7.48
C HIS A 226 -17.79 25.35 -7.81
N GLY A 227 -17.15 25.22 -8.98
CA GLY A 227 -16.02 26.07 -9.41
C GLY A 227 -14.74 25.95 -8.58
N LEU A 228 -14.65 24.97 -7.66
CA LEU A 228 -13.49 24.73 -6.81
C LEU A 228 -12.51 23.78 -7.48
N LEU A 229 -11.21 24.00 -7.24
CA LEU A 229 -10.14 23.07 -7.56
C LEU A 229 -9.37 22.72 -6.29
N ALA A 230 -8.98 21.46 -6.14
CA ALA A 230 -8.18 21.01 -5.01
C ALA A 230 -7.02 20.09 -5.45
N LEU A 231 -5.97 20.03 -4.62
CA LEU A 231 -4.90 19.07 -4.71
C LEU A 231 -4.96 18.15 -3.48
N ASP A 232 -4.82 16.86 -3.69
CA ASP A 232 -4.86 15.81 -2.66
C ASP A 232 -3.53 15.62 -1.90
N TRP A 233 -2.68 16.66 -1.86
CA TRP A 233 -1.33 16.58 -1.29
C TRP A 233 -1.27 16.94 0.19
N ASN A 234 -2.37 16.82 0.92
CA ASN A 234 -2.45 17.14 2.36
C ASN A 234 -1.43 16.36 3.22
N ASN A 235 -0.91 15.25 2.73
CA ASN A 235 0.17 14.48 3.35
C ASN A 235 1.34 14.25 2.36
N GLY A 236 1.72 15.27 1.60
CA GLY A 236 2.69 15.18 0.52
C GLY A 236 2.18 14.43 -0.72
N ASN A 237 3.02 14.30 -1.72
CA ASN A 237 2.74 13.50 -2.92
C ASN A 237 3.74 12.34 -3.02
N ARG A 238 3.31 11.12 -2.66
CA ARG A 238 4.15 9.90 -2.74
C ARG A 238 4.34 9.44 -4.17
N CYS A 239 3.27 9.40 -4.94
CA CYS A 239 3.22 9.10 -6.36
C CYS A 239 2.45 10.21 -7.07
N ILE A 240 3.01 10.93 -8.03
CA ILE A 240 4.18 10.63 -8.88
C ILE A 240 5.39 11.50 -8.49
N LEU A 241 5.17 12.62 -7.78
CA LEU A 241 6.21 13.64 -7.54
C LEU A 241 7.23 13.22 -6.50
N THR A 242 6.92 12.22 -5.66
CA THR A 242 7.80 11.68 -4.61
C THR A 242 8.36 12.75 -3.65
N ASP A 243 7.54 13.76 -3.33
CA ASP A 243 7.91 14.83 -2.38
C ASP A 243 6.90 14.89 -1.22
N ALA A 244 7.35 14.50 -0.03
CA ALA A 244 6.56 14.52 1.19
C ALA A 244 6.37 15.94 1.78
N ARG A 245 7.02 16.97 1.24
CA ARG A 245 6.92 18.36 1.72
C ARG A 245 5.81 19.14 1.01
N LEU A 246 5.22 18.58 -0.05
CA LEU A 246 4.07 19.18 -0.73
C LEU A 246 2.86 19.20 0.20
N SER A 247 1.99 20.18 0.01
CA SER A 247 0.77 20.35 0.78
C SER A 247 -0.45 20.50 -0.12
N GLY A 248 -1.63 20.21 0.43
CA GLY A 248 -2.90 20.40 -0.24
C GLY A 248 -3.16 21.84 -0.65
N LEU A 249 -4.03 22.00 -1.63
CA LEU A 249 -4.51 23.30 -2.10
C LEU A 249 -6.04 23.25 -2.27
N LEU A 250 -6.71 24.34 -1.95
CA LEU A 250 -8.09 24.58 -2.31
C LEU A 250 -8.19 25.99 -2.93
N LEU A 251 -8.70 26.08 -4.14
CA LEU A 251 -8.80 27.30 -4.94
C LEU A 251 -10.24 27.55 -5.36
N GLY A 252 -10.64 28.82 -5.46
CA GLY A 252 -11.94 29.23 -6.01
C GLY A 252 -13.04 29.47 -4.96
N GLN A 253 -12.72 29.47 -3.66
CA GLN A 253 -13.70 29.72 -2.59
C GLN A 253 -14.27 31.14 -2.69
N THR A 254 -15.55 31.26 -2.39
CA THR A 254 -16.29 32.52 -2.21
C THR A 254 -16.99 32.53 -0.85
N LEU A 255 -17.62 33.64 -0.49
CA LEU A 255 -18.43 33.73 0.73
C LEU A 255 -19.67 32.79 0.72
N HIS A 256 -20.02 32.26 -0.44
CA HIS A 256 -21.16 31.35 -0.62
C HIS A 256 -20.75 29.88 -0.64
N THR A 257 -19.45 29.59 -0.62
CA THR A 257 -18.93 28.20 -0.68
C THR A 257 -19.35 27.40 0.55
N GLY A 258 -20.12 26.34 0.34
CA GLY A 258 -20.59 25.45 1.38
C GLY A 258 -19.64 24.26 1.62
N ALA A 259 -19.73 23.65 2.81
CA ALA A 259 -18.87 22.50 3.15
C ALA A 259 -19.06 21.30 2.22
N HIS A 260 -20.26 21.07 1.68
CA HIS A 260 -20.52 19.99 0.73
C HIS A 260 -19.84 20.19 -0.63
N GLU A 261 -19.64 21.44 -1.05
CA GLU A 261 -18.90 21.80 -2.28
C GLU A 261 -17.41 21.52 -2.09
N ILE A 262 -16.85 21.91 -0.93
CA ILE A 262 -15.46 21.59 -0.57
C ILE A 262 -15.25 20.08 -0.47
N TYR A 263 -16.18 19.36 0.15
CA TYR A 263 -16.12 17.90 0.24
C TYR A 263 -16.07 17.26 -1.15
N ARG A 264 -16.93 17.71 -2.08
CA ARG A 264 -16.92 17.22 -3.46
C ARG A 264 -15.58 17.51 -4.14
N ALA A 265 -15.06 18.73 -4.04
CA ALA A 265 -13.78 19.12 -4.62
C ALA A 265 -12.61 18.26 -4.07
N LEU A 266 -12.62 17.92 -2.78
CA LEU A 266 -11.63 17.03 -2.19
C LEU A 266 -11.76 15.59 -2.73
N VAL A 267 -12.97 15.08 -2.93
CA VAL A 267 -13.19 13.76 -3.55
C VAL A 267 -12.69 13.76 -5.00
N GLU A 268 -13.03 14.80 -5.77
CA GLU A 268 -12.56 14.96 -7.16
C GLU A 268 -11.03 15.07 -7.22
N ALA A 269 -10.39 15.80 -6.30
CA ALA A 269 -8.92 15.89 -6.21
C ALA A 269 -8.25 14.53 -6.03
N THR A 270 -8.79 13.69 -5.14
CA THR A 270 -8.25 12.34 -4.94
C THR A 270 -8.47 11.44 -6.17
N ALA A 271 -9.55 11.62 -6.91
CA ALA A 271 -9.79 10.90 -8.15
C ALA A 271 -8.84 11.35 -9.28
N PHE A 272 -8.54 12.64 -9.40
CA PHE A 272 -7.53 13.16 -10.34
C PHE A 272 -6.12 12.70 -9.96
N GLY A 273 -5.81 12.61 -8.67
CA GLY A 273 -4.56 12.01 -8.18
C GLY A 273 -4.43 10.55 -8.62
N ALA A 274 -5.49 9.76 -8.48
CA ALA A 274 -5.54 8.38 -8.98
C ALA A 274 -5.37 8.30 -10.51
N LEU A 275 -6.05 9.17 -11.27
CA LEU A 275 -5.91 9.25 -12.73
C LEU A 275 -4.46 9.56 -13.14
N THR A 276 -3.78 10.44 -12.42
CA THR A 276 -2.37 10.79 -12.67
C THR A 276 -1.46 9.58 -12.51
N ILE A 277 -1.69 8.76 -11.48
CA ILE A 277 -0.95 7.49 -11.26
C ILE A 277 -1.25 6.50 -12.39
N ILE A 278 -2.52 6.31 -12.74
CA ILE A 278 -2.96 5.42 -13.81
C ILE A 278 -2.29 5.79 -15.13
N ARG A 279 -2.35 7.06 -15.53
CA ARG A 279 -1.74 7.56 -16.78
C ARG A 279 -0.23 7.32 -16.79
N ARG A 280 0.47 7.64 -15.69
CA ARG A 280 1.91 7.39 -15.59
C ARG A 280 2.25 5.92 -15.83
N ILE A 281 1.50 4.99 -15.28
CA ILE A 281 1.72 3.56 -15.41
C ILE A 281 1.42 3.09 -16.84
N GLN A 282 0.35 3.61 -17.46
CA GLN A 282 -0.01 3.34 -18.85
C GLN A 282 1.02 3.87 -19.86
N GLU A 283 1.65 5.03 -19.61
CA GLU A 283 2.74 5.58 -20.42
C GLU A 283 3.92 4.60 -20.57
N TYR A 284 4.10 3.70 -19.59
CA TYR A 284 5.15 2.66 -19.59
C TYR A 284 4.65 1.29 -20.07
N GLY A 285 3.49 1.25 -20.72
CA GLY A 285 2.97 0.06 -21.38
C GLY A 285 2.27 -0.95 -20.47
N VAL A 286 1.95 -0.57 -19.23
CA VAL A 286 1.12 -1.39 -18.33
C VAL A 286 -0.35 -1.04 -18.55
N GLU A 287 -1.10 -2.00 -19.09
CA GLU A 287 -2.51 -1.81 -19.39
C GLU A 287 -3.37 -1.83 -18.10
N ILE A 288 -4.31 -0.90 -18.00
CA ILE A 288 -5.32 -0.86 -16.93
C ILE A 288 -6.70 -0.70 -17.59
N ARG A 289 -7.54 -1.71 -17.46
CA ARG A 289 -8.90 -1.78 -18.03
C ARG A 289 -9.99 -1.67 -16.99
N GLU A 290 -9.73 -2.17 -15.79
CA GLU A 290 -10.67 -2.14 -14.68
C GLU A 290 -9.96 -1.90 -13.35
N ILE A 291 -10.67 -1.34 -12.39
CA ILE A 291 -10.20 -1.12 -11.03
C ILE A 291 -11.06 -1.94 -10.08
N VAL A 292 -10.43 -2.80 -9.28
CA VAL A 292 -11.11 -3.52 -8.19
C VAL A 292 -10.73 -2.86 -6.87
N ASN A 293 -11.71 -2.23 -6.25
CA ASN A 293 -11.52 -1.48 -5.01
C ASN A 293 -11.72 -2.40 -3.80
N CYS A 294 -10.79 -2.36 -2.87
CA CYS A 294 -10.82 -3.02 -1.57
C CYS A 294 -10.87 -1.98 -0.47
N GLY A 295 -11.42 -2.35 0.69
CA GLY A 295 -11.47 -1.45 1.85
C GLY A 295 -12.84 -0.79 2.07
N GLY A 296 -13.04 -0.34 3.30
CA GLY A 296 -14.34 0.13 3.77
C GLY A 296 -14.85 1.40 3.11
N LEU A 297 -13.95 2.26 2.61
CA LEU A 297 -14.35 3.51 1.95
C LEU A 297 -15.07 3.24 0.63
N ALA A 298 -14.62 2.26 -0.13
CA ALA A 298 -15.25 1.86 -1.39
C ALA A 298 -16.69 1.32 -1.19
N VAL A 299 -16.92 0.58 -0.12
CA VAL A 299 -18.24 0.02 0.21
C VAL A 299 -19.21 1.10 0.70
N LYS A 300 -18.71 2.07 1.47
CA LYS A 300 -19.54 3.05 2.19
C LYS A 300 -19.86 4.32 1.41
N ASN A 301 -19.13 4.61 0.33
CA ASN A 301 -19.25 5.90 -0.38
C ASN A 301 -19.47 5.72 -1.89
N ALA A 302 -20.74 5.55 -2.28
CA ALA A 302 -21.14 5.39 -3.68
C ALA A 302 -20.80 6.63 -4.54
N LEU A 303 -20.90 7.86 -3.98
CA LEU A 303 -20.54 9.08 -4.68
C LEU A 303 -19.06 9.09 -5.06
N LEU A 304 -18.18 8.73 -4.12
CA LEU A 304 -16.75 8.63 -4.38
C LEU A 304 -16.47 7.63 -5.52
N MET A 305 -17.11 6.46 -5.47
CA MET A 305 -16.92 5.44 -6.50
C MET A 305 -17.37 5.92 -7.88
N GLN A 306 -18.49 6.66 -7.95
CA GLN A 306 -18.96 7.24 -9.21
C GLN A 306 -18.00 8.31 -9.72
N ILE A 307 -17.55 9.24 -8.88
CA ILE A 307 -16.59 10.29 -9.27
C ILE A 307 -15.28 9.67 -9.78
N TYR A 308 -14.78 8.62 -9.10
CA TYR A 308 -13.59 7.90 -9.56
C TYR A 308 -13.81 7.22 -10.92
N ALA A 309 -14.97 6.60 -11.15
CA ALA A 309 -15.31 6.01 -12.45
C ALA A 309 -15.34 7.04 -13.56
N ASP A 310 -16.00 8.17 -13.32
CA ASP A 310 -16.16 9.25 -14.29
C ASP A 310 -14.82 9.89 -14.66
N ILE A 311 -13.97 10.16 -13.66
CA ILE A 311 -12.67 10.82 -13.87
C ILE A 311 -11.65 9.88 -14.51
N THR A 312 -11.58 8.62 -14.05
CA THR A 312 -10.59 7.67 -14.55
C THR A 312 -10.99 7.03 -15.88
N GLY A 313 -12.28 7.03 -16.22
CA GLY A 313 -12.82 6.30 -17.38
C GLY A 313 -12.72 4.77 -17.24
N CYS A 314 -12.46 4.27 -16.03
CA CYS A 314 -12.32 2.84 -15.77
C CYS A 314 -13.56 2.26 -15.10
N THR A 315 -13.87 1.01 -15.41
CA THR A 315 -14.90 0.25 -14.68
C THR A 315 -14.45 0.06 -13.24
N MET A 316 -15.28 0.53 -12.30
CA MET A 316 -15.06 0.38 -10.86
C MET A 316 -15.83 -0.83 -10.33
N LYS A 317 -15.11 -1.77 -9.73
CA LYS A 317 -15.66 -2.91 -9.01
C LYS A 317 -15.31 -2.81 -7.53
N VAL A 318 -16.11 -3.42 -6.67
CA VAL A 318 -15.81 -3.58 -5.24
C VAL A 318 -15.53 -5.04 -4.98
N ALA A 319 -14.49 -5.33 -4.22
CA ALA A 319 -14.14 -6.69 -3.84
C ALA A 319 -15.28 -7.35 -3.07
N ARG A 320 -15.52 -8.65 -3.34
CA ARG A 320 -16.64 -9.40 -2.75
C ARG A 320 -16.53 -9.55 -1.23
N SER A 321 -15.30 -9.69 -0.73
CA SER A 321 -15.03 -9.85 0.71
C SER A 321 -14.63 -8.52 1.34
N GLU A 322 -15.14 -8.23 2.52
CA GLU A 322 -14.65 -7.12 3.36
C GLU A 322 -13.28 -7.43 3.99
N GLN A 323 -12.94 -8.73 4.11
CA GLN A 323 -11.69 -9.22 4.70
C GLN A 323 -10.69 -9.65 3.61
N THR A 324 -10.49 -8.81 2.62
CA THR A 324 -9.67 -9.11 1.44
C THR A 324 -8.26 -9.59 1.80
N CYS A 325 -7.60 -8.94 2.76
CA CYS A 325 -6.25 -9.30 3.17
C CYS A 325 -6.18 -10.71 3.79
N ALA A 326 -7.16 -11.06 4.65
CA ALA A 326 -7.24 -12.38 5.26
C ALA A 326 -7.54 -13.48 4.24
N VAL A 327 -8.41 -13.19 3.27
CA VAL A 327 -8.71 -14.13 2.17
C VAL A 327 -7.47 -14.37 1.31
N GLY A 328 -6.71 -13.33 0.97
CA GLY A 328 -5.47 -13.47 0.21
C GLY A 328 -4.40 -14.29 0.95
N ALA A 329 -4.26 -14.04 2.25
CA ALA A 329 -3.38 -14.86 3.10
C ALA A 329 -3.82 -16.33 3.14
N ALA A 330 -5.12 -16.60 3.24
CA ALA A 330 -5.67 -17.95 3.20
C ALA A 330 -5.42 -18.65 1.84
N ILE A 331 -5.52 -17.92 0.73
CA ILE A 331 -5.21 -18.45 -0.60
C ILE A 331 -3.76 -18.91 -0.66
N PHE A 332 -2.81 -18.09 -0.22
CA PHE A 332 -1.40 -18.48 -0.18
C PHE A 332 -1.13 -19.64 0.81
N GLY A 333 -1.81 -19.64 1.97
CA GLY A 333 -1.75 -20.77 2.89
C GLY A 333 -2.26 -22.08 2.31
N ALA A 334 -3.22 -22.03 1.38
CA ALA A 334 -3.74 -23.22 0.69
C ALA A 334 -2.83 -23.70 -0.45
N VAL A 335 -2.01 -22.81 -1.01
CA VAL A 335 -1.09 -23.13 -2.12
C VAL A 335 0.25 -23.64 -1.61
N ALA A 336 0.73 -23.12 -0.47
CA ALA A 336 2.00 -23.46 0.14
C ALA A 336 2.00 -24.89 0.75
#